data_ef15c3bc36575089379210b50df753e6
#
_entry.id   ef15c3bc36575089379210b50df753e6
#
_cell.length_a   1.000
_cell.length_b   1.000
_cell.length_c   1.000
_cell.angle_alpha   90.00
_cell.angle_beta   90.00
_cell.angle_gamma   90.00
#
_symmetry.space_group_name_H-M   'P 1'
#
loop_
_entity.id
_entity.type
_entity.pdbx_description
1 polymer ?
#
loop_
_entity_poly.entity_id
_entity_poly.type
_entity_poly.pdbx_seq_one_letter_code
_entity_poly.pdbx_strand_id
1 'polypeptide(L)'
;MSTERLADEATIFAFVQRFYQIARADDELGPLFEAAITDWDRHMAIFANFWATALLGAKKYEGTGYAPHIGLPIEEHHFTRWLAALDCAGKDVLPPELAERSMARARHMAMSFKTGLLPFKRADGTWSRTPE
;
A
#
# COMPACT_ATOMS: atom_id res chain seq x y z
N MET A 1 6.57 16.81 22.78
CA MET A 1 7.62 17.08 22.12
C MET A 1 8.31 15.96 21.42
N SER A 2 8.86 15.06 22.06
CA SER A 2 9.54 14.00 21.36
C SER A 2 8.62 13.15 20.50
N THR A 3 7.34 13.10 20.81
CA THR A 3 6.39 12.29 20.04
C THR A 3 6.30 12.74 18.59
N GLU A 4 6.36 14.04 18.36
CA GLU A 4 6.29 14.51 16.97
C GLU A 4 7.49 14.09 16.16
N ARG A 5 8.62 13.86 16.80
CA ARG A 5 9.81 13.43 16.10
C ARG A 5 9.69 12.02 15.56
N LEU A 6 8.83 11.20 16.17
CA LEU A 6 8.59 9.85 15.69
C LEU A 6 7.77 9.83 14.41
N ALA A 7 7.23 10.99 14.03
CA ALA A 7 6.43 11.14 12.82
C ALA A 7 7.21 11.84 11.71
N ASP A 8 8.52 11.69 11.67
CA ASP A 8 9.33 12.31 10.63
C ASP A 8 9.47 11.39 9.41
N GLU A 9 10.14 11.90 8.38
CA GLU A 9 10.27 11.16 7.13
C GLU A 9 11.11 9.90 7.27
N ALA A 10 12.05 9.86 8.22
CA ALA A 10 12.83 8.65 8.47
C ALA A 10 11.94 7.54 8.99
N THR A 11 10.99 7.89 9.86
CA THR A 11 10.00 6.93 10.37
C THR A 11 9.11 6.42 9.24
N ILE A 12 8.69 7.31 8.34
CA ILE A 12 7.89 6.92 7.19
C ILE A 12 8.68 5.97 6.28
N PHE A 13 9.95 6.24 6.05
CA PHE A 13 10.76 5.36 5.21
C PHE A 13 10.93 3.98 5.86
N ALA A 14 11.13 3.94 7.19
CA ALA A 14 11.20 2.68 7.92
C ALA A 14 9.90 1.89 7.81
N PHE A 15 8.76 2.57 7.85
CA PHE A 15 7.46 1.96 7.64
C PHE A 15 7.36 1.31 6.25
N VAL A 16 7.79 2.03 5.21
CA VAL A 16 7.78 1.52 3.84
C VAL A 16 8.71 0.32 3.71
N GLN A 17 9.91 0.39 4.28
CA GLN A 17 10.84 -0.74 4.25
C GLN A 17 10.25 -1.97 4.92
N ARG A 18 9.63 -1.79 6.08
CA ARG A 18 9.02 -2.90 6.82
C ARG A 18 7.87 -3.50 6.03
N PHE A 19 7.03 -2.66 5.42
CA PHE A 19 5.96 -3.13 4.57
C PHE A 19 6.49 -4.04 3.47
N TYR A 20 7.53 -3.62 2.74
CA TYR A 20 8.04 -4.42 1.64
C TYR A 20 8.76 -5.68 2.10
N GLN A 21 9.36 -5.69 3.29
CA GLN A 21 9.89 -6.93 3.85
C GLN A 21 8.78 -7.96 4.00
N ILE A 22 7.64 -7.53 4.53
CA ILE A 22 6.50 -8.42 4.74
C ILE A 22 5.87 -8.82 3.40
N ALA A 23 5.63 -7.83 2.55
CA ALA A 23 4.92 -8.05 1.28
C ALA A 23 5.72 -8.93 0.31
N ARG A 24 7.04 -8.76 0.25
CA ARG A 24 7.86 -9.56 -0.65
C ARG A 24 7.99 -11.01 -0.18
N ALA A 25 7.80 -11.25 1.11
CA ALA A 25 7.81 -12.60 1.65
C ALA A 25 6.44 -13.28 1.55
N ASP A 26 5.39 -12.53 1.20
CA ASP A 26 4.04 -13.06 1.04
C ASP A 26 3.95 -13.86 -0.25
N ASP A 27 3.34 -15.06 -0.19
CA ASP A 27 3.26 -15.98 -1.34
C ASP A 27 2.49 -15.40 -2.52
N GLU A 28 1.54 -14.50 -2.27
CA GLU A 28 0.72 -13.91 -3.32
C GLU A 28 1.22 -12.54 -3.75
N LEU A 29 1.62 -11.70 -2.80
CA LEU A 29 2.09 -10.35 -3.10
C LEU A 29 3.50 -10.33 -3.66
N GLY A 30 4.38 -11.21 -3.15
CA GLY A 30 5.77 -11.23 -3.56
C GLY A 30 5.93 -11.36 -5.06
N PRO A 31 5.37 -12.41 -5.69
CA PRO A 31 5.48 -12.55 -7.15
C PRO A 31 4.87 -11.39 -7.92
N LEU A 32 3.75 -10.83 -7.43
CA LEU A 32 3.11 -9.69 -8.09
C LEU A 32 4.04 -8.48 -8.10
N PHE A 33 4.65 -8.17 -6.95
CA PHE A 33 5.57 -7.04 -6.85
C PHE A 33 6.85 -7.27 -7.63
N GLU A 34 7.42 -8.48 -7.58
CA GLU A 34 8.65 -8.78 -8.31
C GLU A 34 8.46 -8.63 -9.81
N ALA A 35 7.29 -9.01 -10.33
CA ALA A 35 7.00 -8.86 -11.75
C ALA A 35 6.77 -7.40 -12.14
N ALA A 36 6.25 -6.58 -11.23
CA ALA A 36 5.87 -5.21 -11.55
C ALA A 36 6.97 -4.19 -11.28
N ILE A 37 7.85 -4.46 -10.31
CA ILE A 37 8.84 -3.49 -9.84
C ILE A 37 10.24 -3.95 -10.26
N THR A 38 10.91 -3.14 -11.06
CA THR A 38 12.28 -3.44 -11.51
C THR A 38 13.31 -2.60 -10.76
N ASP A 39 12.96 -1.39 -10.39
CA ASP A 39 13.86 -0.48 -9.64
C ASP A 39 13.26 -0.29 -8.24
N TRP A 40 13.69 -1.13 -7.31
CA TRP A 40 13.16 -1.13 -5.95
C TRP A 40 13.49 0.15 -5.18
N ASP A 41 14.71 0.66 -5.35
CA ASP A 41 15.10 1.88 -4.64
C ASP A 41 14.21 3.05 -5.05
N ARG A 42 13.97 3.18 -6.35
CA ARG A 42 13.11 4.24 -6.86
C ARG A 42 11.67 4.05 -6.39
N HIS A 43 11.17 2.82 -6.45
CA HIS A 43 9.80 2.54 -6.05
C HIS A 43 9.59 2.82 -4.57
N MET A 44 10.55 2.42 -3.73
CA MET A 44 10.44 2.68 -2.29
C MET A 44 10.47 4.17 -1.99
N ALA A 45 11.29 4.94 -2.72
CA ALA A 45 11.32 6.39 -2.54
C ALA A 45 9.98 7.03 -2.93
N ILE A 46 9.37 6.58 -4.02
CA ILE A 46 8.07 7.09 -4.47
C ILE A 46 6.99 6.77 -3.44
N PHE A 47 6.98 5.53 -2.93
CA PHE A 47 5.98 5.12 -1.95
C PHE A 47 6.17 5.84 -0.62
N ALA A 48 7.43 6.06 -0.21
CA ALA A 48 7.72 6.84 0.98
C ALA A 48 7.23 8.29 0.81
N ASN A 49 7.44 8.88 -0.38
CA ASN A 49 6.93 10.22 -0.66
C ASN A 49 5.40 10.27 -0.57
N PHE A 50 4.74 9.25 -1.09
CA PHE A 50 3.28 9.15 -1.00
C PHE A 50 2.83 9.14 0.47
N TRP A 51 3.44 8.29 1.30
CA TRP A 51 3.02 8.19 2.69
C TRP A 51 3.40 9.42 3.51
N ALA A 52 4.54 10.05 3.21
CA ALA A 52 4.89 11.31 3.85
C ALA A 52 3.86 12.39 3.54
N THR A 53 3.38 12.43 2.30
CA THR A 53 2.33 13.36 1.92
C THR A 53 1.02 13.05 2.65
N ALA A 54 0.65 11.77 2.70
CA ALA A 54 -0.62 11.36 3.29
C ALA A 54 -0.64 11.50 4.80
N LEU A 55 0.48 11.23 5.47
CA LEU A 55 0.51 11.16 6.94
C LEU A 55 1.11 12.38 7.60
N LEU A 56 2.06 13.05 6.95
CA LEU A 56 2.76 14.19 7.53
C LEU A 56 2.36 15.52 6.90
N GLY A 57 1.56 15.50 5.84
CA GLY A 57 1.21 16.72 5.14
C GLY A 57 2.33 17.28 4.28
N ALA A 58 3.37 16.50 4.02
CA ALA A 58 4.45 16.92 3.11
C ALA A 58 3.91 17.01 1.69
N LYS A 59 4.51 17.88 0.87
CA LYS A 59 4.06 18.03 -0.50
C LYS A 59 5.06 17.37 -1.44
N LYS A 60 5.12 16.04 -1.37
CA LYS A 60 6.12 15.25 -2.09
C LYS A 60 5.52 14.34 -3.15
N TYR A 61 4.20 14.18 -3.16
CA TYR A 61 3.53 13.29 -4.09
C TYR A 61 2.19 13.88 -4.49
N GLU A 62 1.89 13.84 -5.79
CA GLU A 62 0.60 14.27 -6.31
C GLU A 62 -0.08 13.08 -6.99
N GLY A 63 -1.41 13.07 -6.93
CA GLY A 63 -2.20 12.02 -7.55
C GLY A 63 -2.58 10.94 -6.58
N THR A 64 -3.19 9.87 -7.09
CA THR A 64 -3.75 8.79 -6.28
C THR A 64 -2.94 7.51 -6.34
N GLY A 65 -1.96 7.42 -7.27
CA GLY A 65 -1.23 6.18 -7.48
C GLY A 65 -1.99 5.14 -8.27
N TYR A 66 -3.18 5.48 -8.77
CA TYR A 66 -4.05 4.51 -9.46
C TYR A 66 -3.49 4.06 -10.81
N ALA A 67 -3.04 5.01 -11.63
CA ALA A 67 -2.66 4.72 -13.02
C ALA A 67 -1.59 3.63 -13.15
N PRO A 68 -0.53 3.61 -12.34
CA PRO A 68 0.47 2.55 -12.46
C PRO A 68 -0.06 1.15 -12.18
N HIS A 69 -1.22 1.02 -11.55
CA HIS A 69 -1.81 -0.28 -11.22
C HIS A 69 -2.70 -0.82 -12.33
N ILE A 70 -3.07 0.01 -13.30
CA ILE A 70 -3.87 -0.43 -14.44
C ILE A 70 -3.06 -1.44 -15.24
N GLY A 71 -3.65 -2.61 -15.50
CA GLY A 71 -2.98 -3.64 -16.27
C GLY A 71 -2.21 -4.67 -15.46
N LEU A 72 -1.98 -4.43 -14.18
CA LEU A 72 -1.36 -5.44 -13.32
C LEU A 72 -2.36 -6.56 -13.02
N PRO A 73 -1.90 -7.81 -12.84
CA PRO A 73 -2.80 -8.93 -12.59
C PRO A 73 -3.27 -8.98 -11.14
N ILE A 74 -3.91 -7.90 -10.67
CA ILE A 74 -4.38 -7.75 -9.31
C ILE A 74 -5.78 -8.33 -9.16
N GLU A 75 -6.00 -9.12 -8.11
CA GLU A 75 -7.29 -9.68 -7.76
C GLU A 75 -7.67 -9.28 -6.35
N GLU A 76 -8.88 -9.61 -5.94
CA GLU A 76 -9.40 -9.16 -4.64
C GLU A 76 -8.54 -9.61 -3.47
N HIS A 77 -8.03 -10.84 -3.49
CA HIS A 77 -7.21 -11.36 -2.40
C HIS A 77 -5.89 -10.60 -2.25
N HIS A 78 -5.40 -9.96 -3.30
CA HIS A 78 -4.20 -9.13 -3.22
C HIS A 78 -4.45 -7.90 -2.33
N PHE A 79 -5.64 -7.31 -2.42
CA PHE A 79 -5.98 -6.16 -1.57
C PHE A 79 -6.05 -6.56 -0.11
N THR A 80 -6.64 -7.72 0.19
CA THR A 80 -6.73 -8.21 1.56
C THR A 80 -5.34 -8.42 2.16
N ARG A 81 -4.43 -9.04 1.41
CA ARG A 81 -3.07 -9.29 1.86
C ARG A 81 -2.26 -7.99 1.96
N TRP A 82 -2.48 -7.07 1.04
CA TRP A 82 -1.81 -5.77 1.05
C TRP A 82 -2.17 -4.99 2.32
N LEU A 83 -3.46 -4.97 2.67
CA LEU A 83 -3.92 -4.30 3.87
C LEU A 83 -3.34 -4.95 5.13
N ALA A 84 -3.28 -6.27 5.16
CA ALA A 84 -2.70 -6.99 6.31
C ALA A 84 -1.22 -6.67 6.47
N ALA A 85 -0.48 -6.60 5.36
CA ALA A 85 0.95 -6.27 5.40
C ALA A 85 1.17 -4.84 5.89
N LEU A 86 0.35 -3.89 5.43
CA LEU A 86 0.46 -2.50 5.89
C LEU A 86 0.10 -2.37 7.36
N ASP A 87 -0.93 -3.09 7.81
CA ASP A 87 -1.32 -3.07 9.22
C ASP A 87 -0.17 -3.57 10.11
N CYS A 88 0.44 -4.67 9.72
CA CYS A 88 1.57 -5.24 10.45
C CYS A 88 2.75 -4.27 10.49
N ALA A 89 3.10 -3.70 9.35
CA ALA A 89 4.22 -2.75 9.26
C ALA A 89 3.95 -1.50 10.10
N GLY A 90 2.72 -0.99 10.06
CA GLY A 90 2.35 0.19 10.84
C GLY A 90 2.47 -0.05 12.33
N LYS A 91 1.99 -1.21 12.79
CA LYS A 91 2.08 -1.56 14.21
C LYS A 91 3.53 -1.73 14.67
N ASP A 92 4.39 -2.20 13.77
CA ASP A 92 5.80 -2.41 14.09
C ASP A 92 6.61 -1.12 14.15
N VAL A 93 6.25 -0.12 13.36
CA VAL A 93 7.12 1.03 13.10
C VAL A 93 6.50 2.36 13.49
N LEU A 94 5.19 2.54 13.26
CA LEU A 94 4.55 3.85 13.41
C LEU A 94 4.01 4.05 14.84
N PRO A 95 3.96 5.31 15.32
CA PRO A 95 3.18 5.61 16.52
C PRO A 95 1.73 5.20 16.30
N PRO A 96 1.01 4.80 17.35
CA PRO A 96 -0.37 4.26 17.19
C PRO A 96 -1.31 5.15 16.40
N GLU A 97 -1.24 6.46 16.59
CA GLU A 97 -2.11 7.38 15.86
C GLU A 97 -1.83 7.35 14.37
N LEU A 98 -0.55 7.35 13.99
CA LEU A 98 -0.18 7.29 12.57
C LEU A 98 -0.48 5.91 11.98
N ALA A 99 -0.30 4.84 12.75
CA ALA A 99 -0.65 3.50 12.29
C ALA A 99 -2.14 3.43 11.95
N GLU A 100 -2.98 4.00 12.79
CA GLU A 100 -4.42 4.02 12.58
C GLU A 100 -4.78 4.84 11.34
N ARG A 101 -4.16 6.02 11.20
CA ARG A 101 -4.40 6.88 10.04
C ARG A 101 -3.92 6.23 8.75
N SER A 102 -2.80 5.52 8.79
CA SER A 102 -2.31 4.83 7.59
C SER A 102 -3.29 3.74 7.15
N MET A 103 -3.89 3.02 8.09
CA MET A 103 -4.87 2.00 7.73
C MET A 103 -6.16 2.59 7.20
N ALA A 104 -6.62 3.71 7.75
CA ALA A 104 -7.79 4.39 7.21
C ALA A 104 -7.55 4.82 5.77
N ARG A 105 -6.40 5.39 5.49
CA ARG A 105 -6.02 5.81 4.14
C ARG A 105 -5.88 4.60 3.22
N ALA A 106 -5.26 3.54 3.70
CA ALA A 106 -5.05 2.32 2.90
C ALA A 106 -6.36 1.64 2.55
N ARG A 107 -7.29 1.57 3.49
CA ARG A 107 -8.60 0.97 3.21
C ARG A 107 -9.38 1.78 2.17
N HIS A 108 -9.29 3.10 2.25
CA HIS A 108 -9.93 3.97 1.27
C HIS A 108 -9.33 3.75 -0.12
N MET A 109 -8.01 3.69 -0.22
CA MET A 109 -7.33 3.41 -1.49
C MET A 109 -7.72 2.05 -2.05
N ALA A 110 -7.74 1.02 -1.19
CA ALA A 110 -8.08 -0.33 -1.63
C ALA A 110 -9.50 -0.38 -2.19
N MET A 111 -10.45 0.25 -1.53
CA MET A 111 -11.82 0.29 -2.02
C MET A 111 -11.92 1.02 -3.36
N SER A 112 -11.25 2.15 -3.47
CA SER A 112 -11.25 2.95 -4.68
C SER A 112 -10.63 2.17 -5.86
N PHE A 113 -9.49 1.52 -5.62
CA PHE A 113 -8.80 0.75 -6.65
C PHE A 113 -9.61 -0.48 -7.06
N LYS A 114 -10.19 -1.19 -6.08
CA LYS A 114 -11.03 -2.36 -6.39
C LYS A 114 -12.19 -1.98 -7.30
N THR A 115 -12.84 -0.87 -7.02
CA THR A 115 -13.99 -0.43 -7.82
C THR A 115 -13.60 -0.23 -9.28
N GLY A 116 -12.40 0.29 -9.54
CA GLY A 116 -11.96 0.53 -10.91
C GLY A 116 -11.26 -0.65 -11.58
N LEU A 117 -10.53 -1.47 -10.80
CA LEU A 117 -9.72 -2.53 -11.37
C LEU A 117 -10.43 -3.88 -11.44
N LEU A 118 -11.47 -4.09 -10.64
CA LEU A 118 -12.18 -5.36 -10.55
C LEU A 118 -13.65 -5.16 -10.89
N PRO A 119 -13.99 -5.02 -12.21
CA PRO A 119 -15.36 -4.70 -12.59
C PRO A 119 -16.31 -5.90 -12.66
N PHE A 120 -15.80 -7.14 -12.56
CA PHE A 120 -16.62 -8.33 -12.73
C PHE A 120 -16.85 -9.03 -11.41
N LYS A 121 -18.13 -9.31 -11.09
CA LYS A 121 -18.49 -10.07 -9.90
C LYS A 121 -18.63 -11.53 -10.27
N ARG A 122 -17.94 -12.40 -9.51
CA ARG A 122 -17.97 -13.84 -9.74
C ARG A 122 -19.09 -14.49 -8.98
N ALA A 123 -19.40 -15.75 -9.34
CA ALA A 123 -20.48 -16.51 -8.72
C ALA A 123 -20.27 -16.67 -7.22
N ASP A 124 -19.03 -16.76 -6.74
CA ASP A 124 -18.72 -16.90 -5.32
C ASP A 124 -18.80 -15.59 -4.55
N GLY A 125 -19.17 -14.50 -5.21
CA GLY A 125 -19.30 -13.18 -4.59
C GLY A 125 -18.05 -12.33 -4.62
N THR A 126 -16.92 -12.87 -5.06
CA THR A 126 -15.69 -12.07 -5.18
C THR A 126 -15.70 -11.25 -6.45
N TRP A 127 -14.90 -10.20 -6.45
CA TRP A 127 -14.74 -9.34 -7.62
C TRP A 127 -13.43 -9.66 -8.33
N SER A 128 -13.41 -9.50 -9.63
CA SER A 128 -12.25 -9.86 -10.45
C SER A 128 -12.06 -8.87 -11.58
N ARG A 129 -10.85 -8.82 -12.09
CA ARG A 129 -10.52 -8.00 -13.25
C ARG A 129 -10.93 -8.65 -14.56
N THR A 130 -11.27 -9.94 -14.54
CA THR A 130 -11.64 -10.69 -15.74
C THR A 130 -12.99 -11.36 -15.54
N PRO A 131 -13.81 -11.52 -16.60
CA PRO A 131 -15.06 -12.28 -16.48
C PRO A 131 -14.78 -13.76 -16.25
N GLU A 132 -15.79 -14.46 -15.72
CA GLU A 132 -15.68 -15.89 -15.49
C GLU A 132 -15.58 -16.66 -16.79
#